data_bd84b9b18790807def1e109ecd956b4e
#
_entry.id   bd84b9b18790807def1e109ecd956b4e
#
_cell.length_a   1.000
_cell.length_b   1.000
_cell.length_c   1.000
_cell.angle_alpha   90.00
_cell.angle_beta   90.00
_cell.angle_gamma   90.00
#
_symmetry.space_group_name_H-M   'P 1'
#
loop_
_entity.id
_entity.type
_entity.pdbx_description
1 polymer ?
#
loop_
_entity_poly.entity_id
_entity_poly.type
_entity_poly.pdbx_seq_one_letter_code
_entity_poly.pdbx_strand_id
1 'polypeptide(L)'
;GCGKTSLLSMIAADNGDKWRSPKDGNSIEGDKFDYIYVDCPVKDMSDIGMTIPNHASKTLEYYVASLFNLKDSKPKYILLDEMMKAPKMLQVIFMRLALERMVGDAALTTGSRIIATSNNATDGVGDGMLAHGVNRVAIVQMQKPRANPWLKWAGENGISRIIRSWVAANTRCLNSYTDDGQEDNPYIFNPKRPATSFVSPRSLAKCDVIVRNRDMIGDNATTAFLAGTIGMSAAKDMAVYMSLDKKLPSVKLEIIKDPYGVQVPDSIAAQMMIMFEAVDVLETQDEMTKFMQFVKRIDSNEVQTIFFTMAMRTQRTVRLARNNTEIAKWCQENHQYM
;
A
#
# COMPACT_ATOMS: atom_id res chain seq x y z
N GLY A 1 5.52 5.77 1.90
CA GLY A 1 5.46 4.59 2.74
C GLY A 1 5.54 3.29 1.96
N CYS A 2 6.40 2.37 2.41
CA CYS A 2 6.55 1.04 1.80
C CYS A 2 5.68 -0.04 2.47
N GLY A 3 4.71 0.34 3.30
CA GLY A 3 3.79 -0.61 3.96
C GLY A 3 4.29 -1.22 5.27
N LYS A 4 5.33 -0.66 5.91
CA LYS A 4 5.88 -1.18 7.18
C LYS A 4 4.82 -1.36 8.27
N THR A 5 3.98 -0.36 8.46
CA THR A 5 2.88 -0.38 9.47
C THR A 5 1.80 -1.43 9.15
N SER A 6 1.66 -1.83 7.87
CA SER A 6 0.68 -2.85 7.45
C SER A 6 1.15 -4.29 7.67
N LEU A 7 2.42 -4.50 8.08
CA LEU A 7 2.97 -5.84 8.29
C LEU A 7 2.14 -6.67 9.26
N LEU A 8 1.68 -6.06 10.36
CA LEU A 8 0.96 -6.79 11.39
C LEU A 8 -0.41 -7.30 10.88
N SER A 9 -1.13 -6.49 10.08
CA SER A 9 -2.39 -6.91 9.47
C SER A 9 -2.20 -7.99 8.40
N MET A 10 -1.09 -7.96 7.67
CA MET A 10 -0.75 -9.00 6.69
C MET A 10 -0.44 -10.33 7.40
N ILE A 11 0.37 -10.29 8.47
CA ILE A 11 0.70 -11.48 9.26
C ILE A 11 -0.57 -12.07 9.90
N ALA A 12 -1.48 -11.23 10.40
CA ALA A 12 -2.75 -11.70 10.95
C ALA A 12 -3.58 -12.41 9.88
N ALA A 13 -3.70 -11.83 8.69
CA ALA A 13 -4.42 -12.44 7.57
C ALA A 13 -3.81 -13.78 7.14
N ASP A 14 -2.48 -13.87 7.07
CA ASP A 14 -1.77 -15.11 6.73
C ASP A 14 -1.97 -16.21 7.79
N ASN A 15 -2.13 -15.83 9.06
CA ASN A 15 -2.47 -16.75 10.15
C ASN A 15 -3.96 -17.12 10.17
N GLY A 16 -4.80 -16.55 9.31
CA GLY A 16 -6.25 -16.72 9.29
C GLY A 16 -6.98 -15.90 10.38
N ASP A 17 -6.29 -14.97 11.02
CA ASP A 17 -6.81 -14.07 12.04
C ASP A 17 -7.31 -12.75 11.45
N LYS A 18 -8.24 -12.10 12.15
CA LYS A 18 -8.77 -10.78 11.77
C LYS A 18 -8.22 -9.73 12.73
N TRP A 19 -7.12 -9.10 12.38
CA TRP A 19 -6.60 -7.97 13.13
C TRP A 19 -6.97 -6.64 12.47
N ARG A 20 -7.38 -5.68 13.28
CA ARG A 20 -7.60 -4.30 12.87
C ARG A 20 -6.66 -3.37 13.65
N SER A 21 -6.09 -2.39 12.95
CA SER A 21 -5.21 -1.42 13.59
C SER A 21 -5.93 -0.70 14.73
N PRO A 22 -5.25 -0.43 15.86
CA PRO A 22 -5.80 0.42 16.93
C PRO A 22 -6.24 1.81 16.44
N LYS A 23 -5.66 2.30 15.33
CA LYS A 23 -6.09 3.53 14.66
C LYS A 23 -7.52 3.44 14.09
N ASP A 24 -8.00 2.24 13.84
CA ASP A 24 -9.36 1.97 13.37
C ASP A 24 -10.33 1.65 14.52
N GLY A 25 -9.90 1.83 15.76
CA GLY A 25 -10.71 1.67 16.98
C GLY A 25 -11.01 0.24 17.40
N ASN A 26 -10.44 -0.77 16.75
CA ASN A 26 -10.70 -2.18 17.05
C ASN A 26 -9.41 -3.01 17.01
N SER A 27 -8.81 -3.26 18.16
CA SER A 27 -7.87 -4.38 18.29
C SER A 27 -8.70 -5.66 18.42
N ILE A 28 -8.62 -6.55 17.44
CA ILE A 28 -9.23 -7.87 17.57
C ILE A 28 -8.13 -8.83 17.98
N GLU A 29 -8.36 -9.49 19.13
CA GLU A 29 -7.57 -10.66 19.52
C GLU A 29 -7.75 -11.74 18.45
N GLY A 30 -6.64 -12.26 17.95
CA GLY A 30 -6.66 -13.40 17.05
C GLY A 30 -6.93 -14.69 17.85
N ASP A 31 -7.41 -15.73 17.20
CA ASP A 31 -7.66 -17.03 17.85
C ASP A 31 -6.35 -17.68 18.33
N LYS A 32 -5.28 -17.54 17.56
CA LYS A 32 -3.97 -18.18 17.83
C LYS A 32 -2.94 -17.26 18.45
N PHE A 33 -3.01 -15.96 18.12
CA PHE A 33 -2.03 -14.96 18.53
C PHE A 33 -2.72 -13.67 18.96
N ASP A 34 -2.07 -12.94 19.87
CA ASP A 34 -2.39 -11.54 20.11
C ASP A 34 -1.53 -10.67 19.21
N TYR A 35 -2.12 -9.62 18.65
CA TYR A 35 -1.42 -8.66 17.77
C TYR A 35 -1.33 -7.31 18.45
N ILE A 36 -0.11 -6.89 18.77
CA ILE A 36 0.17 -5.68 19.53
C ILE A 36 0.90 -4.68 18.65
N TYR A 37 0.32 -3.51 18.48
CA TYR A 37 0.93 -2.40 17.78
C TYR A 37 1.42 -1.35 18.77
N VAL A 38 2.69 -0.99 18.69
CA VAL A 38 3.32 0.04 19.51
C VAL A 38 3.85 1.14 18.63
N ASP A 39 3.24 2.33 18.69
CA ASP A 39 3.74 3.56 18.08
C ASP A 39 4.84 4.14 18.99
N CYS A 40 6.08 3.72 18.75
CA CYS A 40 7.18 3.96 19.68
C CYS A 40 7.51 5.44 19.92
N PRO A 41 7.42 6.36 18.94
CA PRO A 41 7.70 7.77 19.14
C PRO A 41 6.80 8.50 20.13
N VAL A 42 5.57 8.03 20.31
CA VAL A 42 4.55 8.67 21.18
C VAL A 42 4.45 8.02 22.56
N LYS A 43 5.30 7.03 22.82
CA LYS A 43 5.31 6.31 24.09
C LYS A 43 6.29 6.95 25.10
N ASP A 44 5.93 6.84 26.38
CA ASP A 44 6.81 7.13 27.49
C ASP A 44 7.03 5.89 28.38
N MET A 45 7.81 6.06 29.47
CA MET A 45 8.15 4.95 30.36
C MET A 45 6.91 4.35 31.05
N SER A 46 5.92 5.16 31.37
CA SER A 46 4.70 4.73 32.06
C SER A 46 3.79 3.91 31.14
N ASP A 47 3.85 4.12 29.82
CA ASP A 47 3.16 3.31 28.82
C ASP A 47 3.69 1.87 28.71
N ILE A 48 4.90 1.62 29.20
CA ILE A 48 5.53 0.29 29.18
C ILE A 48 5.31 -0.43 30.50
N GLY A 49 5.44 0.30 31.58
CA GLY A 49 5.23 -0.20 32.93
C GLY A 49 5.85 0.72 33.97
N MET A 50 5.56 0.45 35.21
CA MET A 50 6.07 1.24 36.34
C MET A 50 6.37 0.38 37.55
N THR A 51 7.29 0.84 38.37
CA THR A 51 7.58 0.24 39.68
C THR A 51 6.61 0.79 40.73
N ILE A 52 6.01 -0.10 41.49
CA ILE A 52 5.11 0.22 42.61
C ILE A 52 5.68 -0.37 43.91
N PRO A 53 5.69 0.39 45.00
CA PRO A 53 6.13 -0.14 46.30
C PRO A 53 5.17 -1.23 46.80
N ASN A 54 5.72 -2.38 47.14
CA ASN A 54 5.03 -3.39 47.94
C ASN A 54 5.40 -3.16 49.39
N HIS A 55 4.51 -2.57 50.17
CA HIS A 55 4.74 -2.23 51.56
C HIS A 55 4.87 -3.45 52.49
N ALA A 56 4.28 -4.58 52.12
CA ALA A 56 4.35 -5.80 52.93
C ALA A 56 5.74 -6.46 52.83
N SER A 57 6.30 -6.55 51.63
CA SER A 57 7.62 -7.13 51.39
C SER A 57 8.77 -6.11 51.48
N LYS A 58 8.46 -4.81 51.56
CA LYS A 58 9.42 -3.70 51.54
C LYS A 58 10.30 -3.71 50.26
N THR A 59 9.72 -4.13 49.10
CA THR A 59 10.36 -4.21 47.81
C THR A 59 9.63 -3.34 46.80
N LEU A 60 10.30 -3.07 45.66
CA LEU A 60 9.67 -2.49 44.47
C LEU A 60 9.25 -3.62 43.53
N GLU A 61 8.02 -3.60 43.07
CA GLU A 61 7.50 -4.55 42.08
C GLU A 61 7.26 -3.83 40.75
N TYR A 62 7.64 -4.45 39.66
CA TYR A 62 7.44 -3.85 38.32
C TYR A 62 6.09 -4.33 37.77
N TYR A 63 5.22 -3.37 37.47
CA TYR A 63 3.91 -3.61 36.86
C TYR A 63 3.97 -3.27 35.37
N VAL A 64 3.77 -4.30 34.55
CA VAL A 64 3.77 -4.15 33.09
C VAL A 64 2.43 -3.56 32.62
N ALA A 65 2.50 -2.65 31.63
CA ALA A 65 1.30 -2.06 31.05
C ALA A 65 0.39 -3.12 30.42
N SER A 66 -0.91 -2.93 30.52
CA SER A 66 -1.93 -3.83 29.97
C SER A 66 -1.84 -4.01 28.45
N LEU A 67 -1.19 -3.06 27.75
CA LEU A 67 -0.89 -3.13 26.31
C LEU A 67 -0.28 -4.47 25.90
N PHE A 68 0.59 -5.04 26.73
CA PHE A 68 1.30 -6.28 26.39
C PHE A 68 0.47 -7.56 26.68
N ASN A 69 -0.71 -7.42 27.26
CA ASN A 69 -1.66 -8.52 27.56
C ASN A 69 -0.98 -9.78 28.14
N LEU A 70 -0.10 -9.59 29.14
CA LEU A 70 0.67 -10.69 29.74
C LEU A 70 -0.18 -11.67 30.54
N LYS A 71 -1.44 -11.32 30.81
CA LYS A 71 -2.39 -12.21 31.50
C LYS A 71 -2.90 -13.34 30.59
N ASP A 72 -2.87 -13.13 29.28
CA ASP A 72 -3.22 -14.13 28.29
C ASP A 72 -1.99 -14.98 27.94
N SER A 73 -2.18 -16.31 27.94
CA SER A 73 -1.14 -17.29 27.59
C SER A 73 -0.85 -17.39 26.09
N LYS A 74 -1.58 -16.70 25.23
CA LYS A 74 -1.35 -16.72 23.79
C LYS A 74 0.00 -16.08 23.44
N PRO A 75 0.73 -16.65 22.46
CA PRO A 75 1.91 -16.00 21.89
C PRO A 75 1.51 -14.70 21.16
N LYS A 76 2.43 -13.75 21.10
CA LYS A 76 2.16 -12.41 20.63
C LYS A 76 2.99 -12.04 19.39
N TYR A 77 2.35 -11.37 18.43
CA TYR A 77 3.06 -10.61 17.42
C TYR A 77 3.08 -9.14 17.83
N ILE A 78 4.27 -8.62 18.11
CA ILE A 78 4.46 -7.23 18.54
C ILE A 78 5.16 -6.46 17.42
N LEU A 79 4.53 -5.40 16.93
CA LEU A 79 5.11 -4.47 15.98
C LEU A 79 5.52 -3.18 16.72
N LEU A 80 6.83 -2.95 16.82
CA LEU A 80 7.43 -1.71 17.31
C LEU A 80 7.61 -0.76 16.13
N ASP A 81 6.62 0.10 15.88
CA ASP A 81 6.65 1.00 14.72
C ASP A 81 7.48 2.24 15.01
N GLU A 82 8.34 2.60 14.05
CA GLU A 82 9.29 3.72 14.13
C GLU A 82 10.20 3.68 15.38
N MET A 83 10.65 2.50 15.80
CA MET A 83 11.37 2.26 17.05
C MET A 83 12.57 3.21 17.26
N MET A 84 13.31 3.54 16.19
CA MET A 84 14.49 4.42 16.28
C MET A 84 14.15 5.91 16.48
N LYS A 85 12.87 6.29 16.36
CA LYS A 85 12.39 7.64 16.69
C LYS A 85 11.89 7.77 18.14
N ALA A 86 11.81 6.66 18.87
CA ALA A 86 11.46 6.69 20.29
C ALA A 86 12.54 7.41 21.12
N PRO A 87 12.21 7.97 22.29
CA PRO A 87 13.20 8.45 23.25
C PRO A 87 14.28 7.38 23.53
N LYS A 88 15.55 7.79 23.65
CA LYS A 88 16.68 6.85 23.75
C LYS A 88 16.54 5.83 24.87
N MET A 89 15.96 6.22 26.01
CA MET A 89 15.70 5.29 27.11
C MET A 89 14.72 4.18 26.70
N LEU A 90 13.68 4.52 25.94
CA LEU A 90 12.72 3.53 25.45
C LEU A 90 13.31 2.63 24.38
N GLN A 91 14.21 3.15 23.54
CA GLN A 91 14.93 2.30 22.58
C GLN A 91 15.67 1.15 23.26
N VAL A 92 16.29 1.39 24.43
CA VAL A 92 16.97 0.34 25.21
C VAL A 92 15.97 -0.71 25.69
N ILE A 93 14.78 -0.30 26.17
CA ILE A 93 13.74 -1.19 26.63
C ILE A 93 13.17 -2.01 25.46
N PHE A 94 12.90 -1.35 24.33
CA PHE A 94 12.41 -2.05 23.14
C PHE A 94 13.45 -3.01 22.55
N MET A 95 14.74 -2.68 22.65
CA MET A 95 15.80 -3.61 22.28
C MET A 95 15.82 -4.84 23.21
N ARG A 96 15.67 -4.64 24.51
CA ARG A 96 15.57 -5.75 25.49
C ARG A 96 14.34 -6.62 25.19
N LEU A 97 13.19 -5.99 24.92
CA LEU A 97 11.98 -6.70 24.51
C LEU A 97 12.22 -7.54 23.23
N ALA A 98 12.90 -6.98 22.22
CA ALA A 98 13.18 -7.67 20.98
C ALA A 98 14.14 -8.84 21.13
N LEU A 99 15.15 -8.72 22.00
CA LEU A 99 16.21 -9.71 22.16
C LEU A 99 15.89 -10.76 23.24
N GLU A 100 15.43 -10.31 24.40
CA GLU A 100 15.21 -11.16 25.57
C GLU A 100 13.76 -11.58 25.69
N ARG A 101 12.84 -10.95 24.92
CA ARG A 101 11.40 -11.14 25.04
C ARG A 101 10.86 -10.87 26.44
N MET A 102 11.40 -9.83 27.07
CA MET A 102 11.02 -9.41 28.39
C MET A 102 10.54 -7.95 28.39
N VAL A 103 9.52 -7.67 29.20
CA VAL A 103 9.05 -6.33 29.53
C VAL A 103 9.24 -6.14 31.02
N GLY A 104 10.19 -5.31 31.44
CA GLY A 104 10.62 -5.29 32.84
C GLY A 104 11.12 -6.67 33.26
N ASP A 105 10.50 -7.25 34.28
CA ASP A 105 10.86 -8.57 34.83
C ASP A 105 9.92 -9.69 34.31
N ALA A 106 8.95 -9.34 33.45
CA ALA A 106 7.99 -10.30 32.93
C ALA A 106 8.39 -10.78 31.53
N ALA A 107 8.42 -12.10 31.35
CA ALA A 107 8.67 -12.74 30.08
C ALA A 107 7.40 -12.80 29.22
N LEU A 108 7.57 -12.61 27.90
CA LEU A 108 6.50 -12.90 26.94
C LEU A 108 6.29 -14.40 26.81
N THR A 109 5.06 -14.78 26.47
CA THR A 109 4.70 -16.17 26.16
C THR A 109 5.59 -16.76 25.08
N THR A 110 6.01 -18.01 25.26
CA THR A 110 6.80 -18.76 24.27
C THR A 110 6.11 -18.76 22.93
N GLY A 111 6.88 -18.56 21.85
CA GLY A 111 6.34 -18.45 20.49
C GLY A 111 6.04 -17.01 20.06
N SER A 112 6.11 -16.01 20.97
CA SER A 112 5.95 -14.61 20.61
C SER A 112 7.02 -14.14 19.60
N ARG A 113 6.63 -13.21 18.71
CA ARG A 113 7.48 -12.64 17.67
C ARG A 113 7.47 -11.12 17.78
N ILE A 114 8.64 -10.52 17.68
CA ILE A 114 8.79 -9.06 17.72
C ILE A 114 9.33 -8.60 16.36
N ILE A 115 8.69 -7.60 15.80
CA ILE A 115 9.07 -6.94 14.55
C ILE A 115 9.25 -5.47 14.88
N ALA A 116 10.37 -4.89 14.52
CA ALA A 116 10.61 -3.46 14.66
C ALA A 116 10.70 -2.82 13.26
N THR A 117 10.14 -1.63 13.10
CA THR A 117 10.32 -0.84 11.90
C THR A 117 11.06 0.45 12.21
N SER A 118 11.82 0.93 11.24
CA SER A 118 12.47 2.23 11.29
C SER A 118 12.65 2.79 9.88
N ASN A 119 13.00 4.07 9.78
CA ASN A 119 13.49 4.67 8.54
C ASN A 119 15.02 4.55 8.50
N ASN A 120 15.59 4.53 7.29
CA ASN A 120 17.05 4.56 7.16
C ASN A 120 17.60 5.92 7.61
N ALA A 121 18.75 5.94 8.25
CA ALA A 121 19.44 7.18 8.61
C ALA A 121 19.75 8.04 7.36
N THR A 122 19.99 7.42 6.22
CA THR A 122 20.20 8.08 4.91
C THR A 122 18.99 8.84 4.39
N ASP A 123 17.78 8.56 4.90
CA ASP A 123 16.56 9.27 4.49
C ASP A 123 16.41 10.64 5.21
N GLY A 124 17.41 11.04 6.02
CA GLY A 124 17.42 12.30 6.77
C GLY A 124 16.38 12.40 7.88
N VAL A 125 15.74 11.29 8.25
CA VAL A 125 14.55 11.26 9.13
C VAL A 125 14.69 10.23 10.26
N GLY A 126 15.88 9.82 10.65
CA GLY A 126 16.01 8.85 11.75
C GLY A 126 17.44 8.70 12.26
N ASP A 127 17.57 8.45 13.55
CA ASP A 127 18.82 8.01 14.16
C ASP A 127 19.14 6.57 13.73
N GLY A 128 20.40 6.29 13.42
CA GLY A 128 20.87 4.93 13.16
C GLY A 128 20.77 4.06 14.42
N MET A 129 20.58 2.75 14.22
CA MET A 129 20.64 1.80 15.32
C MET A 129 22.04 1.82 15.95
N LEU A 130 22.12 1.75 17.27
CA LEU A 130 23.40 1.66 17.97
C LEU A 130 24.15 0.40 17.53
N ALA A 131 25.47 0.52 17.33
CA ALA A 131 26.30 -0.56 16.75
C ALA A 131 26.16 -1.91 17.47
N HIS A 132 25.98 -1.91 18.78
CA HIS A 132 25.77 -3.13 19.57
C HIS A 132 24.41 -3.82 19.32
N GLY A 133 23.43 -3.10 18.77
CA GLY A 133 22.12 -3.66 18.40
C GLY A 133 22.12 -4.33 17.03
N VAL A 134 22.95 -3.84 16.10
CA VAL A 134 22.95 -4.29 14.69
C VAL A 134 23.24 -5.79 14.56
N ASN A 135 24.16 -6.31 15.34
CA ASN A 135 24.56 -7.73 15.29
C ASN A 135 23.58 -8.69 16.01
N ARG A 136 22.53 -8.16 16.64
CA ARG A 136 21.60 -8.93 17.47
C ARG A 136 20.22 -9.10 16.82
N VAL A 137 19.98 -8.44 15.68
CA VAL A 137 18.71 -8.49 14.96
C VAL A 137 18.94 -8.77 13.48
N ALA A 138 17.97 -9.40 12.82
CA ALA A 138 17.97 -9.51 11.37
C ALA A 138 17.38 -8.20 10.77
N ILE A 139 18.21 -7.47 10.03
CA ILE A 139 17.81 -6.23 9.37
C ILE A 139 17.39 -6.54 7.94
N VAL A 140 16.12 -6.24 7.62
CA VAL A 140 15.56 -6.39 6.27
C VAL A 140 15.24 -5.02 5.71
N GLN A 141 15.85 -4.68 4.58
CA GLN A 141 15.57 -3.43 3.89
C GLN A 141 14.34 -3.59 2.99
N MET A 142 13.26 -2.90 3.34
CA MET A 142 12.05 -2.85 2.53
C MET A 142 12.17 -1.78 1.45
N GLN A 143 12.03 -2.19 0.20
CA GLN A 143 11.99 -1.27 -0.93
C GLN A 143 10.58 -0.69 -1.13
N LYS A 144 10.52 0.57 -1.56
CA LYS A 144 9.28 1.18 -2.02
C LYS A 144 8.78 0.42 -3.27
N PRO A 145 7.50 0.04 -3.36
CA PRO A 145 6.99 -0.61 -4.55
C PRO A 145 7.11 0.32 -5.76
N ARG A 146 7.58 -0.22 -6.88
CA ARG A 146 7.54 0.41 -8.19
C ARG A 146 6.11 0.41 -8.74
N ALA A 147 5.91 1.04 -9.89
CA ALA A 147 4.57 1.20 -10.49
C ALA A 147 3.83 -0.14 -10.67
N ASN A 148 4.46 -1.16 -11.25
CA ASN A 148 3.80 -2.43 -11.54
C ASN A 148 3.32 -3.18 -10.28
N PRO A 149 4.15 -3.42 -9.23
CA PRO A 149 3.66 -3.98 -7.97
C PRO A 149 2.57 -3.14 -7.30
N TRP A 150 2.68 -1.80 -7.38
CA TRP A 150 1.66 -0.92 -6.83
C TRP A 150 0.34 -1.02 -7.59
N LEU A 151 0.37 -1.05 -8.92
CA LEU A 151 -0.83 -1.21 -9.77
C LEU A 151 -1.55 -2.53 -9.52
N LYS A 152 -0.81 -3.62 -9.26
CA LYS A 152 -1.39 -4.89 -8.86
C LYS A 152 -2.18 -4.73 -7.55
N TRP A 153 -1.52 -4.21 -6.52
CA TRP A 153 -2.14 -3.95 -5.22
C TRP A 153 -3.35 -2.99 -5.35
N ALA A 154 -3.21 -1.93 -6.14
CA ALA A 154 -4.27 -0.95 -6.36
C ALA A 154 -5.53 -1.56 -7.00
N GLY A 155 -5.36 -2.49 -7.94
CA GLY A 155 -6.47 -3.25 -8.53
C GLY A 155 -7.17 -4.14 -7.51
N GLU A 156 -6.41 -4.89 -6.72
CA GLU A 156 -6.94 -5.76 -5.65
C GLU A 156 -7.66 -4.99 -4.54
N ASN A 157 -7.28 -3.72 -4.31
CA ASN A 157 -7.87 -2.85 -3.30
C ASN A 157 -8.86 -1.82 -3.87
N GLY A 158 -9.30 -1.98 -5.11
CA GLY A 158 -10.35 -1.19 -5.73
C GLY A 158 -10.02 0.28 -5.93
N ILE A 159 -8.72 0.67 -6.03
CA ILE A 159 -8.32 2.05 -6.32
C ILE A 159 -8.85 2.47 -7.70
N SER A 160 -9.39 3.68 -7.79
CA SER A 160 -10.00 4.27 -9.00
C SER A 160 -9.15 4.06 -10.26
N ARG A 161 -9.83 3.75 -11.37
CA ARG A 161 -9.21 3.65 -12.71
C ARG A 161 -8.45 4.90 -13.11
N ILE A 162 -8.89 6.08 -12.70
CA ILE A 162 -8.24 7.37 -12.98
C ILE A 162 -6.81 7.36 -12.43
N ILE A 163 -6.66 7.02 -11.15
CA ILE A 163 -5.35 6.98 -10.48
C ILE A 163 -4.46 5.89 -11.08
N ARG A 164 -5.02 4.70 -11.30
CA ARG A 164 -4.27 3.58 -11.88
C ARG A 164 -3.77 3.90 -13.29
N SER A 165 -4.61 4.49 -14.14
CA SER A 165 -4.22 4.89 -15.49
C SER A 165 -3.14 5.96 -15.48
N TRP A 166 -3.27 6.97 -14.59
CA TRP A 166 -2.24 7.99 -14.43
C TRP A 166 -0.90 7.39 -13.99
N VAL A 167 -0.90 6.46 -13.02
CA VAL A 167 0.33 5.78 -12.55
C VAL A 167 0.94 4.91 -13.66
N ALA A 168 0.11 4.22 -14.44
CA ALA A 168 0.58 3.37 -15.54
C ALA A 168 1.27 4.18 -16.63
N ALA A 169 0.75 5.38 -16.94
CA ALA A 169 1.37 6.30 -17.89
C ALA A 169 2.58 7.04 -17.32
N ASN A 170 2.66 7.18 -16.00
CA ASN A 170 3.71 7.93 -15.31
C ASN A 170 4.48 7.05 -14.32
N THR A 171 5.01 5.92 -14.79
CA THR A 171 5.65 4.90 -13.93
C THR A 171 6.75 5.44 -13.02
N ARG A 172 7.48 6.47 -13.47
CA ARG A 172 8.52 7.16 -12.71
C ARG A 172 8.01 7.89 -11.46
N CYS A 173 6.71 8.09 -11.32
CA CYS A 173 6.12 8.72 -10.13
C CYS A 173 6.34 7.91 -8.83
N LEU A 174 6.66 6.63 -8.95
CA LEU A 174 7.01 5.75 -7.85
C LEU A 174 8.51 5.41 -7.76
N ASN A 175 9.36 6.06 -8.53
CA ASN A 175 10.81 5.96 -8.38
C ASN A 175 11.30 6.60 -7.08
N SER A 176 12.56 6.30 -6.69
CA SER A 176 13.24 6.95 -5.58
C SER A 176 14.12 8.09 -6.08
N TYR A 177 14.33 9.11 -5.26
CA TYR A 177 15.31 10.16 -5.56
C TYR A 177 16.77 9.63 -5.56
N THR A 178 16.99 8.46 -4.98
CA THR A 178 18.28 7.75 -5.00
C THR A 178 18.51 6.95 -6.29
N ASP A 179 17.51 6.85 -7.16
CA ASP A 179 17.67 6.21 -8.46
C ASP A 179 18.33 7.20 -9.43
N ASP A 180 19.12 6.71 -10.37
CA ASP A 180 19.79 7.54 -11.36
C ASP A 180 18.81 8.34 -12.21
N GLY A 181 19.12 9.60 -12.50
CA GLY A 181 18.32 10.48 -13.37
C GLY A 181 16.97 10.90 -12.78
N GLN A 182 16.81 10.89 -11.45
CA GLN A 182 15.57 11.30 -10.79
C GLN A 182 15.65 12.68 -10.11
N GLU A 183 16.74 13.42 -10.29
CA GLU A 183 16.98 14.71 -9.62
C GLU A 183 15.90 15.76 -9.97
N ASP A 184 15.43 15.75 -11.21
CA ASP A 184 14.40 16.68 -11.73
C ASP A 184 13.00 16.06 -11.80
N ASN A 185 12.80 14.87 -11.23
CA ASN A 185 11.49 14.25 -11.21
C ASN A 185 10.52 15.05 -10.31
N PRO A 186 9.45 15.68 -10.89
CA PRO A 186 8.56 16.57 -10.15
C PRO A 186 7.58 15.84 -9.24
N TYR A 187 7.48 14.52 -9.36
CA TYR A 187 6.48 13.73 -8.65
C TYR A 187 6.96 13.18 -7.32
N ILE A 188 8.27 12.91 -7.19
CA ILE A 188 8.83 12.19 -6.05
C ILE A 188 9.34 13.15 -4.95
N PHE A 189 9.58 12.59 -3.77
CA PHE A 189 10.28 13.31 -2.72
C PHE A 189 11.66 13.77 -3.20
N ASN A 190 11.95 15.04 -2.98
CA ASN A 190 13.27 15.62 -3.26
C ASN A 190 13.80 16.25 -1.96
N PRO A 191 14.94 15.78 -1.41
CA PRO A 191 15.51 16.32 -0.18
C PRO A 191 15.89 17.82 -0.26
N LYS A 192 16.11 18.34 -1.48
CA LYS A 192 16.34 19.77 -1.73
C LYS A 192 15.03 20.61 -1.63
N ARG A 193 13.87 19.97 -1.62
CA ARG A 193 12.54 20.60 -1.53
C ARG A 193 11.65 19.86 -0.51
N PRO A 194 12.05 19.79 0.77
CA PRO A 194 11.43 18.90 1.75
C PRO A 194 9.99 19.29 2.14
N ALA A 195 9.61 20.56 1.93
CA ALA A 195 8.31 21.09 2.35
C ALA A 195 7.19 20.88 1.33
N THR A 196 7.43 20.21 0.19
CA THR A 196 6.42 20.01 -0.83
C THR A 196 5.80 18.61 -0.74
N SER A 197 4.48 18.53 -1.01
CA SER A 197 3.79 17.25 -1.17
C SER A 197 4.32 16.49 -2.38
N PHE A 198 4.35 15.17 -2.30
CA PHE A 198 4.91 14.32 -3.33
C PHE A 198 4.15 13.00 -3.45
N VAL A 199 4.33 12.32 -4.58
CA VAL A 199 3.71 11.04 -4.85
C VAL A 199 4.39 9.93 -4.06
N SER A 200 3.57 9.15 -3.39
CA SER A 200 3.98 7.93 -2.69
C SER A 200 2.84 6.90 -2.76
N PRO A 201 3.10 5.61 -2.52
CA PRO A 201 2.03 4.61 -2.42
C PRO A 201 0.89 5.01 -1.49
N ARG A 202 1.22 5.62 -0.34
CA ARG A 202 0.25 6.09 0.66
C ARG A 202 -0.54 7.30 0.17
N SER A 203 0.12 8.29 -0.44
CA SER A 203 -0.56 9.50 -0.91
C SER A 203 -1.47 9.20 -2.11
N LEU A 204 -1.09 8.28 -3.00
CA LEU A 204 -1.95 7.80 -4.09
C LEU A 204 -3.22 7.11 -3.56
N ALA A 205 -3.08 6.24 -2.55
CA ALA A 205 -4.24 5.62 -1.92
C ALA A 205 -5.18 6.65 -1.26
N LYS A 206 -4.63 7.71 -0.66
CA LYS A 206 -5.44 8.82 -0.12
C LYS A 206 -6.15 9.61 -1.21
N CYS A 207 -5.54 9.77 -2.39
CA CYS A 207 -6.17 10.45 -3.52
C CYS A 207 -7.44 9.74 -4.01
N ASP A 208 -7.58 8.45 -3.77
CA ASP A 208 -8.78 7.70 -4.19
C ASP A 208 -10.06 8.28 -3.58
N VAL A 209 -10.03 8.63 -2.31
CA VAL A 209 -11.18 9.29 -1.64
C VAL A 209 -11.50 10.64 -2.29
N ILE A 210 -10.48 11.43 -2.62
CA ILE A 210 -10.66 12.75 -3.26
C ILE A 210 -11.28 12.57 -4.65
N VAL A 211 -10.72 11.67 -5.46
CA VAL A 211 -11.16 11.42 -6.84
C VAL A 211 -12.58 10.88 -6.88
N ARG A 212 -12.97 10.00 -5.95
CA ARG A 212 -14.34 9.45 -5.87
C ARG A 212 -15.38 10.49 -5.48
N ASN A 213 -14.99 11.49 -4.70
CA ASN A 213 -15.90 12.54 -4.25
C ASN A 213 -15.80 13.84 -5.07
N ARG A 214 -15.10 13.84 -6.21
CA ARG A 214 -14.83 15.03 -7.03
C ARG A 214 -16.10 15.79 -7.46
N ASP A 215 -17.16 15.06 -7.79
CA ASP A 215 -18.41 15.67 -8.25
C ASP A 215 -19.14 16.41 -7.12
N MET A 216 -18.95 15.97 -5.87
CA MET A 216 -19.49 16.62 -4.67
C MET A 216 -18.71 17.86 -4.27
N ILE A 217 -17.37 17.81 -4.36
CA ILE A 217 -16.49 18.90 -3.88
C ILE A 217 -16.13 19.91 -4.97
N GLY A 218 -16.36 19.59 -6.24
CA GLY A 218 -16.06 20.42 -7.40
C GLY A 218 -14.60 20.41 -7.86
N ASP A 219 -14.38 20.79 -9.12
CA ASP A 219 -13.09 20.62 -9.80
C ASP A 219 -11.94 21.41 -9.16
N ASN A 220 -12.20 22.66 -8.72
CA ASN A 220 -11.18 23.51 -8.09
C ASN A 220 -10.73 22.94 -6.73
N ALA A 221 -11.67 22.55 -5.87
CA ALA A 221 -11.35 21.97 -4.57
C ALA A 221 -10.68 20.60 -4.74
N THR A 222 -11.13 19.77 -5.68
CA THR A 222 -10.49 18.51 -6.02
C THR A 222 -9.03 18.70 -6.38
N THR A 223 -8.73 19.65 -7.28
CA THR A 223 -7.36 19.96 -7.69
C THR A 223 -6.51 20.46 -6.51
N ALA A 224 -7.07 21.32 -5.66
CA ALA A 224 -6.38 21.82 -4.47
C ALA A 224 -6.04 20.71 -3.47
N PHE A 225 -6.99 19.80 -3.18
CA PHE A 225 -6.75 18.65 -2.30
C PHE A 225 -5.73 17.67 -2.89
N LEU A 226 -5.80 17.41 -4.19
CA LEU A 226 -4.78 16.58 -4.87
C LEU A 226 -3.41 17.25 -4.79
N ALA A 227 -3.29 18.56 -5.06
CA ALA A 227 -2.03 19.28 -4.96
C ALA A 227 -1.44 19.23 -3.55
N GLY A 228 -2.28 19.38 -2.52
CA GLY A 228 -1.88 19.21 -1.12
C GLY A 228 -1.46 17.78 -0.74
N THR A 229 -1.87 16.77 -1.52
CA THR A 229 -1.62 15.35 -1.22
C THR A 229 -0.46 14.76 -2.02
N ILE A 230 -0.36 15.06 -3.32
CA ILE A 230 0.62 14.47 -4.25
C ILE A 230 1.50 15.50 -4.97
N GLY A 231 1.36 16.76 -4.66
CA GLY A 231 2.07 17.87 -5.28
C GLY A 231 1.37 18.43 -6.53
N MET A 232 1.69 19.67 -6.84
CA MET A 232 0.99 20.44 -7.89
C MET A 232 1.15 19.80 -9.29
N SER A 233 2.34 19.31 -9.63
CA SER A 233 2.58 18.70 -10.95
C SER A 233 1.71 17.48 -11.16
N ALA A 234 1.71 16.54 -10.21
CA ALA A 234 0.88 15.34 -10.27
C ALA A 234 -0.62 15.64 -10.25
N ALA A 235 -1.04 16.66 -9.48
CA ALA A 235 -2.44 17.08 -9.42
C ALA A 235 -2.95 17.65 -10.75
N LYS A 236 -2.16 18.47 -11.43
CA LYS A 236 -2.50 19.02 -12.75
C LYS A 236 -2.63 17.90 -13.78
N ASP A 237 -1.68 16.98 -13.81
CA ASP A 237 -1.73 15.84 -14.75
C ASP A 237 -2.95 14.97 -14.46
N MET A 238 -3.24 14.66 -13.19
CA MET A 238 -4.40 13.85 -12.80
C MET A 238 -5.73 14.53 -13.14
N ALA A 239 -5.80 15.87 -13.14
CA ALA A 239 -6.97 16.61 -13.56
C ALA A 239 -7.35 16.34 -15.03
N VAL A 240 -6.35 16.13 -15.90
CA VAL A 240 -6.57 15.72 -17.31
C VAL A 240 -7.27 14.37 -17.35
N TYR A 241 -6.82 13.39 -16.57
CA TYR A 241 -7.46 12.06 -16.51
C TYR A 241 -8.89 12.14 -15.99
N MET A 242 -9.16 12.98 -14.98
CA MET A 242 -10.52 13.19 -14.48
C MET A 242 -11.44 13.79 -15.54
N SER A 243 -10.94 14.71 -16.37
CA SER A 243 -11.72 15.31 -17.46
C SER A 243 -12.01 14.31 -18.58
N LEU A 244 -11.08 13.41 -18.86
CA LEU A 244 -11.27 12.31 -19.82
C LEU A 244 -12.32 11.32 -19.32
N ASP A 245 -12.27 10.95 -18.05
CA ASP A 245 -13.18 9.96 -17.44
C ASP A 245 -14.66 10.27 -17.69
N LYS A 246 -15.05 11.54 -17.64
CA LYS A 246 -16.42 12.00 -17.88
C LYS A 246 -16.92 11.76 -19.32
N LYS A 247 -16.00 11.52 -20.27
CA LYS A 247 -16.30 11.38 -21.70
C LYS A 247 -16.14 9.95 -22.22
N LEU A 248 -15.69 9.02 -21.37
CA LEU A 248 -15.43 7.66 -21.79
C LEU A 248 -16.70 6.84 -21.91
N PRO A 249 -16.81 5.97 -22.92
CA PRO A 249 -17.88 4.99 -23.00
C PRO A 249 -17.77 3.99 -21.85
N SER A 250 -18.91 3.63 -21.27
CA SER A 250 -18.98 2.58 -20.25
C SER A 250 -18.72 1.21 -20.86
N VAL A 251 -17.85 0.42 -20.25
CA VAL A 251 -17.55 -0.94 -20.71
C VAL A 251 -18.81 -1.80 -20.72
N LYS A 252 -19.57 -1.86 -19.60
CA LYS A 252 -20.78 -2.70 -19.52
C LYS A 252 -21.97 -2.15 -20.30
N LEU A 253 -22.17 -0.84 -20.31
CA LEU A 253 -23.38 -0.25 -20.86
C LEU A 253 -23.30 0.01 -22.37
N GLU A 254 -22.12 0.20 -22.91
CA GLU A 254 -21.91 0.61 -24.29
C GLU A 254 -21.01 -0.37 -25.05
N ILE A 255 -19.76 -0.58 -24.62
CA ILE A 255 -18.77 -1.36 -25.37
C ILE A 255 -19.20 -2.83 -25.53
N ILE A 256 -19.67 -3.47 -24.46
CA ILE A 256 -20.12 -4.88 -24.52
C ILE A 256 -21.41 -5.04 -25.35
N LYS A 257 -22.26 -4.01 -25.42
CA LYS A 257 -23.48 -4.04 -26.24
C LYS A 257 -23.18 -3.92 -27.72
N ASP A 258 -22.25 -3.03 -28.07
CA ASP A 258 -21.85 -2.78 -29.45
C ASP A 258 -20.32 -2.58 -29.56
N PRO A 259 -19.56 -3.67 -29.53
CA PRO A 259 -18.08 -3.58 -29.56
C PRO A 259 -17.51 -3.03 -30.88
N TYR A 260 -18.29 -3.00 -31.94
CA TYR A 260 -17.88 -2.48 -33.24
C TYR A 260 -18.37 -1.05 -33.49
N GLY A 261 -19.51 -0.64 -32.96
CA GLY A 261 -20.07 0.70 -33.18
C GLY A 261 -19.53 1.76 -32.23
N VAL A 262 -19.09 1.36 -31.03
CA VAL A 262 -18.49 2.33 -30.09
C VAL A 262 -17.16 2.84 -30.66
N GLN A 263 -17.00 4.16 -30.69
CA GLN A 263 -15.76 4.79 -31.16
C GLN A 263 -14.61 4.49 -30.21
N VAL A 264 -13.45 4.05 -30.76
CA VAL A 264 -12.20 3.92 -30.00
C VAL A 264 -11.65 5.32 -29.74
N PRO A 265 -11.37 5.71 -28.48
CA PRO A 265 -10.76 7.01 -28.21
C PRO A 265 -9.35 7.13 -28.79
N ASP A 266 -8.99 8.32 -29.31
CA ASP A 266 -7.66 8.56 -29.86
C ASP A 266 -6.57 8.64 -28.79
N SER A 267 -6.93 9.03 -27.56
CA SER A 267 -5.98 9.20 -26.46
C SER A 267 -5.60 7.88 -25.83
N ILE A 268 -4.30 7.58 -25.77
CA ILE A 268 -3.75 6.41 -25.05
C ILE A 268 -4.23 6.39 -23.58
N ALA A 269 -4.28 7.56 -22.93
CA ALA A 269 -4.77 7.67 -21.56
C ALA A 269 -6.23 7.20 -21.44
N ALA A 270 -7.09 7.61 -22.38
CA ALA A 270 -8.49 7.19 -22.44
C ALA A 270 -8.64 5.68 -22.70
N GLN A 271 -7.87 5.16 -23.65
CA GLN A 271 -7.83 3.72 -23.93
C GLN A 271 -7.40 2.91 -22.70
N MET A 272 -6.35 3.33 -22.01
CA MET A 272 -5.90 2.69 -20.76
C MET A 272 -6.97 2.71 -19.66
N MET A 273 -7.70 3.81 -19.51
CA MET A 273 -8.79 3.89 -18.53
C MET A 273 -9.91 2.88 -18.82
N ILE A 274 -10.24 2.68 -20.09
CA ILE A 274 -11.20 1.64 -20.54
C ILE A 274 -10.68 0.23 -20.19
N MET A 275 -9.36 -0.03 -20.40
CA MET A 275 -8.76 -1.32 -20.03
C MET A 275 -8.86 -1.59 -18.52
N PHE A 276 -8.58 -0.58 -17.70
CA PHE A 276 -8.71 -0.72 -16.25
C PHE A 276 -10.15 -0.92 -15.79
N GLU A 277 -11.12 -0.23 -16.40
CA GLU A 277 -12.54 -0.49 -16.13
C GLU A 277 -12.93 -1.92 -16.51
N ALA A 278 -12.53 -2.38 -17.68
CA ALA A 278 -12.86 -3.73 -18.14
C ALA A 278 -12.37 -4.81 -17.16
N VAL A 279 -11.14 -4.70 -16.67
CA VAL A 279 -10.60 -5.61 -15.65
C VAL A 279 -11.47 -5.61 -14.38
N ASP A 280 -12.07 -4.48 -14.01
CA ASP A 280 -12.89 -4.38 -12.80
C ASP A 280 -14.32 -4.94 -13.00
N VAL A 281 -14.91 -4.78 -14.20
CA VAL A 281 -16.33 -5.01 -14.41
C VAL A 281 -16.68 -6.28 -15.19
N LEU A 282 -15.75 -6.88 -15.95
CA LEU A 282 -16.00 -8.10 -16.70
C LEU A 282 -16.21 -9.29 -15.77
N GLU A 283 -17.32 -10.02 -15.96
CA GLU A 283 -17.75 -11.13 -15.10
C GLU A 283 -17.94 -12.45 -15.86
N THR A 284 -18.24 -12.38 -17.17
CA THR A 284 -18.58 -13.56 -17.98
C THR A 284 -17.65 -13.74 -19.17
N GLN A 285 -17.62 -14.96 -19.73
CA GLN A 285 -16.86 -15.30 -20.95
C GLN A 285 -17.38 -14.53 -22.17
N ASP A 286 -18.69 -14.35 -22.28
CA ASP A 286 -19.30 -13.59 -23.39
C ASP A 286 -18.89 -12.12 -23.34
N GLU A 287 -18.93 -11.50 -22.15
CA GLU A 287 -18.46 -10.12 -21.95
C GLU A 287 -16.97 -9.98 -22.31
N MET A 288 -16.14 -10.93 -21.90
CA MET A 288 -14.72 -10.94 -22.24
C MET A 288 -14.50 -11.04 -23.76
N THR A 289 -15.24 -11.91 -24.43
CA THR A 289 -15.16 -12.08 -25.89
C THR A 289 -15.55 -10.80 -26.63
N LYS A 290 -16.65 -10.17 -26.24
CA LYS A 290 -17.10 -8.89 -26.82
C LYS A 290 -16.11 -7.76 -26.57
N PHE A 291 -15.58 -7.71 -25.36
CA PHE A 291 -14.55 -6.72 -25.04
C PHE A 291 -13.29 -6.92 -25.86
N MET A 292 -12.88 -8.17 -26.12
CA MET A 292 -11.75 -8.46 -26.99
C MET A 292 -11.96 -8.00 -28.44
N GLN A 293 -13.19 -8.02 -28.95
CA GLN A 293 -13.50 -7.46 -30.26
C GLN A 293 -13.26 -5.96 -30.30
N PHE A 294 -13.56 -5.24 -29.22
CA PHE A 294 -13.22 -3.82 -29.09
C PHE A 294 -11.71 -3.60 -28.96
N VAL A 295 -11.01 -4.38 -28.12
CA VAL A 295 -9.55 -4.28 -27.89
C VAL A 295 -8.76 -4.42 -29.22
N LYS A 296 -9.17 -5.35 -30.09
CA LYS A 296 -8.52 -5.57 -31.39
C LYS A 296 -8.63 -4.38 -32.36
N ARG A 297 -9.52 -3.42 -32.09
CA ARG A 297 -9.65 -2.19 -32.88
C ARG A 297 -8.72 -1.06 -32.40
N ILE A 298 -8.00 -1.28 -31.32
CA ILE A 298 -7.01 -0.33 -30.80
C ILE A 298 -5.70 -0.57 -31.51
N ASP A 299 -5.17 0.45 -32.18
CA ASP A 299 -3.93 0.33 -32.97
C ASP A 299 -2.68 0.12 -32.11
N SER A 300 -2.70 0.56 -30.82
CA SER A 300 -1.57 0.46 -29.92
C SER A 300 -1.44 -0.94 -29.31
N ASN A 301 -0.47 -1.71 -29.75
CA ASN A 301 -0.12 -3.01 -29.15
C ASN A 301 0.30 -2.88 -27.68
N GLU A 302 0.87 -1.74 -27.28
CA GLU A 302 1.22 -1.47 -25.89
C GLU A 302 -0.04 -1.43 -25.00
N VAL A 303 -1.09 -0.73 -25.41
CA VAL A 303 -2.36 -0.66 -24.69
C VAL A 303 -3.03 -2.02 -24.63
N GLN A 304 -3.04 -2.76 -25.75
CA GLN A 304 -3.56 -4.12 -25.78
C GLN A 304 -2.80 -5.03 -24.78
N THR A 305 -1.47 -4.97 -24.76
CA THR A 305 -0.59 -5.75 -23.85
C THR A 305 -0.86 -5.39 -22.37
N ILE A 306 -1.10 -4.12 -22.07
CA ILE A 306 -1.45 -3.68 -20.71
C ILE A 306 -2.74 -4.36 -20.24
N PHE A 307 -3.78 -4.43 -21.09
CA PHE A 307 -5.01 -5.15 -20.74
C PHE A 307 -4.73 -6.60 -20.35
N PHE A 308 -3.99 -7.33 -21.17
CA PHE A 308 -3.64 -8.74 -20.90
C PHE A 308 -2.83 -8.90 -19.63
N THR A 309 -1.82 -8.06 -19.45
CA THR A 309 -0.99 -8.08 -18.24
C THR A 309 -1.83 -7.88 -16.98
N MET A 310 -2.85 -7.03 -17.06
CA MET A 310 -3.75 -6.78 -15.92
C MET A 310 -4.80 -7.87 -15.75
N ALA A 311 -5.36 -8.37 -16.85
CA ALA A 311 -6.30 -9.48 -16.82
C ALA A 311 -5.69 -10.76 -16.21
N MET A 312 -4.39 -10.96 -16.38
CA MET A 312 -3.68 -12.10 -15.78
C MET A 312 -3.31 -11.92 -14.29
N ARG A 313 -3.65 -10.79 -13.66
CA ARG A 313 -3.29 -10.51 -12.26
C ARG A 313 -4.35 -10.90 -11.25
N THR A 314 -5.62 -11.02 -11.64
CA THR A 314 -6.70 -11.42 -10.72
C THR A 314 -7.21 -12.81 -11.04
N GLN A 315 -7.54 -13.60 -10.01
CA GLN A 315 -8.07 -14.96 -10.21
C GLN A 315 -9.35 -14.96 -11.05
N ARG A 316 -10.18 -13.93 -10.90
CA ARG A 316 -11.43 -13.78 -11.65
C ARG A 316 -11.15 -13.64 -13.15
N THR A 317 -10.37 -12.66 -13.55
CA THR A 317 -10.07 -12.37 -14.96
C THR A 317 -9.19 -13.45 -15.58
N VAL A 318 -8.30 -14.09 -14.83
CA VAL A 318 -7.55 -15.29 -15.29
C VAL A 318 -8.49 -16.43 -15.66
N ARG A 319 -9.55 -16.68 -14.88
CA ARG A 319 -10.55 -17.70 -15.22
C ARG A 319 -11.29 -17.37 -16.53
N LEU A 320 -11.62 -16.10 -16.72
CA LEU A 320 -12.26 -15.63 -17.96
C LEU A 320 -11.32 -15.70 -19.17
N ALA A 321 -10.03 -15.43 -18.97
CA ALA A 321 -9.03 -15.45 -20.03
C ALA A 321 -8.64 -16.87 -20.47
N ARG A 322 -8.52 -17.82 -19.54
CA ARG A 322 -8.00 -19.18 -19.81
C ARG A 322 -8.73 -19.95 -20.91
N ASN A 323 -10.04 -19.78 -21.02
CA ASN A 323 -10.90 -20.51 -21.96
C ASN A 323 -11.44 -19.62 -23.08
N ASN A 324 -10.85 -18.44 -23.27
CA ASN A 324 -11.32 -17.49 -24.27
C ASN A 324 -10.54 -17.64 -25.56
N THR A 325 -11.25 -18.03 -26.66
CA THR A 325 -10.64 -18.26 -27.97
C THR A 325 -10.07 -16.99 -28.60
N GLU A 326 -10.68 -15.83 -28.35
CA GLU A 326 -10.21 -14.56 -28.88
C GLU A 326 -8.91 -14.12 -28.21
N ILE A 327 -8.76 -14.39 -26.91
CA ILE A 327 -7.51 -14.16 -26.17
C ILE A 327 -6.44 -15.11 -26.69
N ALA A 328 -6.74 -16.40 -26.85
CA ALA A 328 -5.78 -17.38 -27.36
C ALA A 328 -5.25 -16.99 -28.76
N LYS A 329 -6.12 -16.55 -29.65
CA LYS A 329 -5.72 -16.05 -30.98
C LYS A 329 -4.82 -14.82 -30.86
N TRP A 330 -5.22 -13.85 -30.03
CA TRP A 330 -4.43 -12.65 -29.84
C TRP A 330 -3.01 -12.98 -29.29
N CYS A 331 -2.90 -13.88 -28.32
CA CYS A 331 -1.61 -14.32 -27.79
C CYS A 331 -0.74 -15.00 -28.84
N GLN A 332 -1.31 -15.77 -29.75
CA GLN A 332 -0.56 -16.39 -30.87
C GLN A 332 -0.04 -15.33 -31.86
N GLU A 333 -0.87 -14.33 -32.16
CA GLU A 333 -0.54 -13.26 -33.11
C GLU A 333 0.49 -12.26 -32.51
N ASN A 334 0.53 -12.12 -31.18
CA ASN A 334 1.31 -11.09 -30.47
C ASN A 334 2.33 -11.67 -29.48
N HIS A 335 2.78 -12.91 -29.68
CA HIS A 335 3.69 -13.60 -28.74
C HIS A 335 5.01 -12.84 -28.49
N GLN A 336 5.43 -11.97 -29.40
CA GLN A 336 6.63 -11.14 -29.27
C GLN A 336 6.50 -10.00 -28.22
N TYR A 337 5.29 -9.71 -27.75
CA TYR A 337 5.01 -8.65 -26.76
C TYR A 337 4.68 -9.20 -25.37
N MET A 338 4.69 -10.52 -25.20
CA MET A 338 4.46 -11.22 -23.95
C MET A 338 5.78 -11.68 -23.32
#